data_a62452b7b32064677576416c5aa5e9cd
#
_entry.id   a62452b7b32064677576416c5aa5e9cd
#
_cell.length_a   1.000
_cell.length_b   1.000
_cell.length_c   1.000
_cell.angle_alpha   90.00
_cell.angle_beta   90.00
_cell.angle_gamma   90.00
#
_symmetry.space_group_name_H-M   'P 1'
#
loop_
_entity.id
_entity.type
_entity.pdbx_description
1 polymer ?
#
loop_
_entity_poly.entity_id
_entity_poly.type
_entity_poly.pdbx_seq_one_letter_code
_entity_poly.pdbx_strand_id
1 'polypeptide(L)'
;KTYVRKPWDLRLKCYPIAKFCWERRRSSAYGESEITYLIPNQIAINRALTAAVWGLMANGMPIMLVNGDVVTEPVTNDPGQIIKVYGSNEDVNGAVKYVAPPDFSKNFESGVQSLIDNTLTQSGANEVALGDSRADNATALITMRNAAVMPLQMLKNRFYAFAEELSRIWADFWVTCY
;
A
#
# COMPACT_ATOMS: atom_id res chain seq x y z
N LYS A 1 -12.52 -20.92 -41.09
CA LYS A 1 -13.21 -20.12 -40.04
C LYS A 1 -14.70 -20.40 -40.15
N THR A 2 -15.29 -20.97 -39.12
CA THR A 2 -16.75 -21.26 -39.08
C THR A 2 -17.39 -20.09 -38.34
N TYR A 3 -18.29 -19.35 -38.98
CA TYR A 3 -19.04 -18.27 -38.35
C TYR A 3 -20.35 -18.87 -37.79
N VAL A 4 -20.66 -18.56 -36.54
CA VAL A 4 -21.93 -18.96 -35.90
C VAL A 4 -23.09 -18.15 -36.48
N ARG A 5 -22.85 -16.90 -36.86
CA ARG A 5 -23.73 -16.03 -37.64
C ARG A 5 -22.93 -15.26 -38.67
N LYS A 6 -23.52 -14.96 -39.81
CA LYS A 6 -22.91 -14.10 -40.81
C LYS A 6 -22.86 -12.65 -40.27
N PRO A 7 -21.75 -11.88 -40.44
CA PRO A 7 -21.62 -10.55 -39.89
C PRO A 7 -22.69 -9.53 -40.32
N TRP A 8 -23.31 -9.76 -41.48
CA TRP A 8 -24.35 -8.87 -42.07
C TRP A 8 -25.79 -9.25 -41.72
N ASP A 9 -26.02 -10.33 -40.96
CA ASP A 9 -27.38 -10.73 -40.59
C ASP A 9 -28.05 -9.67 -39.68
N LEU A 10 -27.26 -8.94 -38.92
CA LEU A 10 -27.74 -7.87 -38.02
C LEU A 10 -27.80 -6.49 -38.69
N ARG A 11 -27.22 -6.31 -39.88
CA ARG A 11 -27.12 -5.03 -40.63
C ARG A 11 -26.50 -3.88 -39.83
N LEU A 12 -25.77 -4.16 -38.75
CA LEU A 12 -25.11 -3.16 -37.94
C LEU A 12 -23.85 -2.66 -38.65
N LYS A 13 -23.60 -1.35 -38.55
CA LYS A 13 -22.41 -0.69 -39.12
C LYS A 13 -21.17 -0.86 -38.25
N CYS A 14 -21.37 -1.03 -36.93
CA CYS A 14 -20.29 -1.19 -35.95
C CYS A 14 -20.42 -2.50 -35.17
N TYR A 15 -19.32 -2.98 -34.61
CA TYR A 15 -19.37 -4.12 -33.70
C TYR A 15 -20.09 -3.70 -32.41
N PRO A 16 -21.07 -4.48 -31.92
CA PRO A 16 -21.84 -4.14 -30.72
C PRO A 16 -21.07 -4.48 -29.43
N ILE A 17 -19.82 -4.03 -29.35
CA ILE A 17 -18.93 -4.26 -28.21
C ILE A 17 -18.22 -2.96 -27.90
N ALA A 18 -18.59 -2.30 -26.82
CA ALA A 18 -17.85 -1.19 -26.25
C ALA A 18 -16.86 -1.71 -25.21
N LYS A 19 -15.62 -1.24 -25.26
CA LYS A 19 -14.56 -1.70 -24.38
C LYS A 19 -14.02 -0.56 -23.54
N PHE A 20 -14.12 -0.70 -22.22
CA PHE A 20 -13.43 0.15 -21.28
C PHE A 20 -12.21 -0.57 -20.70
N CYS A 21 -11.04 0.10 -20.71
CA CYS A 21 -9.84 -0.35 -20.04
C CYS A 21 -9.30 0.76 -19.17
N TRP A 22 -8.96 0.45 -17.94
CA TRP A 22 -8.32 1.38 -17.02
C TRP A 22 -6.99 1.84 -17.59
N GLU A 23 -6.11 0.91 -17.86
CA GLU A 23 -4.88 1.15 -18.59
C GLU A 23 -4.73 0.18 -19.75
N ARG A 24 -4.30 0.70 -20.92
CA ARG A 24 -4.13 -0.13 -22.11
C ARG A 24 -2.75 -0.78 -22.12
N ARG A 25 -2.74 -2.10 -22.18
CA ARG A 25 -1.52 -2.87 -22.38
C ARG A 25 -1.24 -3.05 -23.86
N ARG A 26 0.01 -2.81 -24.26
CA ARG A 26 0.46 -3.07 -25.63
C ARG A 26 0.39 -4.58 -25.89
N SER A 27 -0.20 -5.00 -27.00
CA SER A 27 -0.37 -6.42 -27.39
C SER A 27 -1.37 -7.26 -26.58
N SER A 28 -2.17 -6.69 -25.69
CA SER A 28 -3.24 -7.42 -25.00
C SER A 28 -4.61 -6.81 -25.31
N ALA A 29 -5.60 -7.69 -25.46
CA ALA A 29 -6.99 -7.26 -25.55
C ALA A 29 -7.53 -6.79 -24.21
N TYR A 30 -6.93 -7.20 -23.10
CA TYR A 30 -7.30 -6.83 -21.75
C TYR A 30 -6.42 -5.67 -21.27
N GLY A 31 -7.00 -4.74 -20.53
CA GLY A 31 -6.26 -3.68 -19.86
C GLY A 31 -5.58 -4.20 -18.60
N GLU A 32 -4.78 -3.35 -17.98
CA GLU A 32 -4.21 -3.57 -16.65
C GLU A 32 -4.98 -2.74 -15.61
N SER A 33 -5.04 -3.27 -14.40
CA SER A 33 -5.61 -2.56 -13.26
C SER A 33 -4.52 -1.71 -12.60
N GLU A 34 -4.90 -0.54 -12.09
CA GLU A 34 -4.04 0.30 -11.26
C GLU A 34 -3.42 -0.47 -10.09
N ILE A 35 -4.20 -1.38 -9.50
CA ILE A 35 -3.76 -2.23 -8.38
C ILE A 35 -2.51 -3.05 -8.73
N THR A 36 -2.33 -3.43 -10.00
CA THR A 36 -1.18 -4.23 -10.43
C THR A 36 0.15 -3.53 -10.11
N TYR A 37 0.19 -2.21 -10.24
CA TYR A 37 1.38 -1.41 -9.94
C TYR A 37 1.57 -1.15 -8.44
N LEU A 38 0.49 -1.23 -7.66
CA LEU A 38 0.53 -1.02 -6.21
C LEU A 38 0.91 -2.29 -5.43
N ILE A 39 0.75 -3.48 -6.03
CA ILE A 39 1.06 -4.77 -5.38
C ILE A 39 2.49 -4.84 -4.82
N PRO A 40 3.55 -4.47 -5.57
CA PRO A 40 4.92 -4.52 -5.04
C PRO A 40 5.11 -3.61 -3.82
N ASN A 41 4.52 -2.42 -3.83
CA ASN A 41 4.59 -1.48 -2.72
C ASN A 41 3.85 -2.02 -1.50
N GLN A 42 2.67 -2.62 -1.70
CA GLN A 42 1.91 -3.24 -0.62
C GLN A 42 2.66 -4.41 0.02
N ILE A 43 3.33 -5.23 -0.77
CA ILE A 43 4.18 -6.31 -0.27
C ILE A 43 5.35 -5.74 0.56
N ALA A 44 5.97 -4.65 0.11
CA ALA A 44 7.05 -3.99 0.83
C ALA A 44 6.56 -3.45 2.18
N ILE A 45 5.41 -2.77 2.20
CA ILE A 45 4.78 -2.24 3.43
C ILE A 45 4.46 -3.38 4.40
N ASN A 46 3.86 -4.47 3.93
CA ASN A 46 3.52 -5.61 4.77
C ASN A 46 4.76 -6.27 5.39
N ARG A 47 5.83 -6.43 4.61
CA ARG A 47 7.11 -6.96 5.11
C ARG A 47 7.74 -6.03 6.15
N ALA A 48 7.70 -4.74 5.89
CA ALA A 48 8.19 -3.74 6.80
C ALA A 48 7.40 -3.79 8.12
N LEU A 49 6.07 -3.75 8.09
CA LEU A 49 5.23 -3.84 9.30
C LEU A 49 5.47 -5.14 10.07
N THR A 50 5.64 -6.27 9.38
CA THR A 50 5.97 -7.53 10.03
C THR A 50 7.32 -7.46 10.74
N ALA A 51 8.35 -6.89 10.11
CA ALA A 51 9.65 -6.69 10.72
C ALA A 51 9.59 -5.75 11.94
N ALA A 52 8.72 -4.71 11.90
CA ALA A 52 8.49 -3.83 13.05
C ALA A 52 7.90 -4.59 14.23
N VAL A 53 6.87 -5.40 13.99
CA VAL A 53 6.24 -6.21 15.05
C VAL A 53 7.26 -7.17 15.67
N TRP A 54 8.06 -7.85 14.84
CA TRP A 54 9.13 -8.70 15.32
C TRP A 54 10.19 -7.92 16.14
N GLY A 55 10.57 -6.73 15.65
CA GLY A 55 11.48 -5.84 16.38
C GLY A 55 10.92 -5.41 17.74
N LEU A 56 9.65 -5.04 17.80
CA LEU A 56 8.97 -4.69 19.05
C LEU A 56 8.92 -5.86 20.03
N MET A 57 8.63 -7.07 19.54
CA MET A 57 8.63 -8.28 20.37
C MET A 57 10.02 -8.60 20.89
N ALA A 58 11.06 -8.51 20.07
CA ALA A 58 12.43 -8.75 20.47
C ALA A 58 12.95 -7.69 21.46
N ASN A 59 12.56 -6.43 21.26
CA ASN A 59 12.92 -5.31 22.16
C ASN A 59 12.12 -5.33 23.45
N GLY A 60 10.89 -5.84 23.42
CA GLY A 60 10.06 -6.01 24.62
C GLY A 60 10.58 -7.11 25.57
N MET A 61 11.48 -7.96 25.09
CA MET A 61 12.16 -8.99 25.88
C MET A 61 13.68 -8.75 25.83
N PRO A 62 14.22 -7.83 26.65
CA PRO A 62 15.64 -7.53 26.65
C PRO A 62 16.44 -8.78 27.02
N ILE A 63 17.54 -9.01 26.31
CA ILE A 63 18.44 -10.12 26.59
C ILE A 63 19.18 -9.82 27.90
N MET A 64 19.05 -10.72 28.85
CA MET A 64 19.74 -10.65 30.12
C MET A 64 21.04 -11.43 30.03
N LEU A 65 22.15 -10.79 30.28
CA LEU A 65 23.45 -11.43 30.44
C LEU A 65 23.68 -11.70 31.92
N VAL A 66 23.91 -12.98 32.26
CA VAL A 66 24.17 -13.42 33.63
C VAL A 66 25.58 -13.97 33.69
N ASN A 67 26.35 -13.52 34.66
CA ASN A 67 27.68 -14.08 34.92
C ASN A 67 27.50 -15.41 35.68
N GLY A 68 27.74 -16.52 34.99
CA GLY A 68 27.59 -17.88 35.54
C GLY A 68 28.57 -18.24 36.66
N ASP A 69 29.68 -17.51 36.80
CA ASP A 69 30.66 -17.74 37.87
C ASP A 69 30.21 -17.14 39.21
N VAL A 70 29.32 -16.15 39.16
CA VAL A 70 28.86 -15.38 40.31
C VAL A 70 27.40 -15.73 40.69
N VAL A 71 26.60 -16.12 39.71
CA VAL A 71 25.18 -16.48 39.89
C VAL A 71 25.04 -17.98 39.63
N THR A 72 24.81 -18.73 40.70
CA THR A 72 24.70 -20.20 40.64
C THR A 72 23.26 -20.69 40.49
N GLU A 73 22.28 -19.86 40.80
CA GLU A 73 20.86 -20.21 40.72
C GLU A 73 20.27 -19.85 39.33
N PRO A 74 19.34 -20.66 38.80
CA PRO A 74 18.69 -20.33 37.54
C PRO A 74 17.87 -19.03 37.72
N VAL A 75 18.13 -18.06 36.82
CA VAL A 75 17.39 -16.79 36.79
C VAL A 75 16.11 -17.01 36.00
N THR A 76 14.96 -16.88 36.66
CA THR A 76 13.64 -16.89 36.04
C THR A 76 13.14 -15.44 35.89
N ASN A 77 12.13 -15.23 35.07
CA ASN A 77 11.53 -13.89 34.90
C ASN A 77 10.34 -13.67 35.88
N ASP A 78 10.39 -14.28 37.04
CA ASP A 78 9.33 -14.18 38.04
C ASP A 78 9.42 -12.84 38.80
N PRO A 79 8.32 -12.10 38.94
CA PRO A 79 8.31 -10.87 39.71
C PRO A 79 8.66 -11.12 41.18
N GLY A 80 9.69 -10.45 41.68
CA GLY A 80 10.13 -10.55 43.06
C GLY A 80 11.11 -11.69 43.35
N GLN A 81 11.67 -12.35 42.33
CA GLN A 81 12.72 -13.35 42.53
C GLN A 81 13.93 -12.71 43.23
N ILE A 82 14.42 -13.39 44.27
CA ILE A 82 15.64 -13.02 45.00
C ILE A 82 16.77 -13.85 44.43
N ILE A 83 17.70 -13.18 43.73
CA ILE A 83 18.90 -13.81 43.17
C ILE A 83 20.04 -13.66 44.17
N LYS A 84 20.59 -14.78 44.62
CA LYS A 84 21.77 -14.79 45.50
C LYS A 84 23.03 -14.68 44.65
N VAL A 85 23.79 -13.66 44.91
CA VAL A 85 25.08 -13.38 44.23
C VAL A 85 26.20 -13.57 45.21
N TYR A 86 27.20 -14.37 44.86
CA TYR A 86 28.39 -14.60 45.64
C TYR A 86 29.56 -13.81 45.09
N GLY A 87 30.15 -12.93 45.90
CA GLY A 87 31.31 -12.13 45.47
C GLY A 87 31.40 -10.77 46.15
N SER A 88 32.27 -9.92 45.65
CA SER A 88 32.42 -8.54 46.11
C SER A 88 31.32 -7.61 45.59
N ASN A 89 31.21 -6.40 46.10
CA ASN A 89 30.22 -5.41 45.64
C ASN A 89 30.35 -5.08 44.14
N GLU A 90 31.55 -5.17 43.59
CA GLU A 90 31.79 -5.00 42.13
C GLU A 90 31.21 -6.13 41.33
N ASP A 91 31.34 -7.38 41.84
CA ASP A 91 30.77 -8.57 41.22
C ASP A 91 29.28 -8.55 41.20
N VAL A 92 28.62 -7.98 42.21
CA VAL A 92 27.15 -7.80 42.24
C VAL A 92 26.66 -6.92 41.11
N ASN A 93 27.34 -5.79 40.86
CA ASN A 93 27.00 -4.89 39.75
C ASN A 93 27.26 -5.47 38.36
N GLY A 94 28.20 -6.43 38.27
CA GLY A 94 28.54 -7.15 37.03
C GLY A 94 27.75 -8.45 36.85
N ALA A 95 27.03 -8.93 37.86
CA ALA A 95 26.38 -10.25 37.87
C ALA A 95 25.26 -10.38 36.81
N VAL A 96 24.50 -9.30 36.61
CA VAL A 96 23.37 -9.26 35.65
C VAL A 96 23.44 -7.96 34.88
N LYS A 97 23.46 -8.04 33.56
CA LYS A 97 23.44 -6.89 32.68
C LYS A 97 22.37 -7.06 31.62
N TYR A 98 21.48 -6.09 31.49
CA TYR A 98 20.54 -6.06 30.37
C TYR A 98 21.23 -5.44 29.14
N VAL A 99 21.14 -6.13 28.02
CA VAL A 99 21.55 -5.58 26.74
C VAL A 99 20.36 -4.79 26.21
N ALA A 100 20.47 -3.46 26.24
CA ALA A 100 19.48 -2.61 25.59
C ALA A 100 19.58 -2.80 24.08
N PRO A 101 18.50 -3.20 23.40
CA PRO A 101 18.50 -3.28 21.98
C PRO A 101 18.64 -1.88 21.36
N PRO A 102 19.21 -1.77 20.14
CA PRO A 102 19.33 -0.47 19.47
C PRO A 102 17.94 0.11 19.22
N ASP A 103 17.83 1.44 19.32
CA ASP A 103 16.61 2.20 19.03
C ASP A 103 16.24 2.06 17.55
N PHE A 104 15.44 1.05 17.26
CA PHE A 104 15.02 0.70 15.89
C PHE A 104 13.72 1.42 15.46
N SER A 105 12.95 1.95 16.42
CA SER A 105 11.57 2.35 16.22
C SER A 105 11.36 3.60 15.35
N LYS A 106 12.11 4.68 15.61
CA LYS A 106 11.83 5.98 14.95
C LYS A 106 12.15 6.02 13.45
N ASN A 107 13.30 5.50 13.06
CA ASN A 107 13.70 5.47 11.65
C ASN A 107 12.85 4.52 10.82
N PHE A 108 12.35 3.49 11.46
CA PHE A 108 11.51 2.49 10.82
C PHE A 108 10.10 3.02 10.54
N GLU A 109 9.48 3.67 11.53
CA GLU A 109 8.15 4.27 11.40
C GLU A 109 8.11 5.32 10.29
N SER A 110 9.12 6.22 10.25
CA SER A 110 9.24 7.20 9.18
C SER A 110 9.45 6.57 7.80
N GLY A 111 10.16 5.45 7.72
CA GLY A 111 10.35 4.70 6.49
C GLY A 111 9.06 4.06 5.97
N VAL A 112 8.27 3.44 6.85
CA VAL A 112 6.95 2.89 6.50
C VAL A 112 5.99 3.98 6.06
N GLN A 113 5.93 5.09 6.79
CA GLN A 113 5.09 6.24 6.43
C GLN A 113 5.46 6.79 5.04
N SER A 114 6.74 6.94 4.76
CA SER A 114 7.23 7.38 3.45
C SER A 114 6.83 6.42 2.32
N LEU A 115 6.83 5.09 2.57
CA LEU A 115 6.35 4.11 1.59
C LEU A 115 4.84 4.23 1.34
N ILE A 116 4.06 4.47 2.39
CA ILE A 116 2.61 4.68 2.28
C ILE A 116 2.33 5.95 1.47
N ASP A 117 2.97 7.06 1.81
CA ASP A 117 2.78 8.35 1.15
C ASP A 117 3.19 8.30 -0.33
N ASN A 118 4.29 7.62 -0.65
CA ASN A 118 4.71 7.38 -2.02
C ASN A 118 3.68 6.53 -2.79
N THR A 119 3.11 5.51 -2.16
CA THR A 119 2.09 4.65 -2.77
C THR A 119 0.81 5.43 -3.05
N LEU A 120 0.35 6.26 -2.12
CA LEU A 120 -0.80 7.15 -2.30
C LEU A 120 -0.56 8.17 -3.42
N THR A 121 0.63 8.76 -3.46
CA THR A 121 1.01 9.72 -4.50
C THR A 121 1.03 9.05 -5.89
N GLN A 122 1.58 7.84 -6.01
CA GLN A 122 1.60 7.10 -7.26
C GLN A 122 0.21 6.71 -7.75
N SER A 123 -0.71 6.39 -6.84
CA SER A 123 -2.11 6.07 -7.18
C SER A 123 -2.95 7.29 -7.55
N GLY A 124 -2.40 8.51 -7.42
CA GLY A 124 -3.14 9.75 -7.60
C GLY A 124 -4.12 10.07 -6.45
N ALA A 125 -4.18 9.23 -5.43
CA ALA A 125 -4.98 9.45 -4.22
C ALA A 125 -4.19 10.29 -3.20
N ASN A 126 -3.79 11.50 -3.59
CA ASN A 126 -3.15 12.43 -2.68
C ASN A 126 -4.18 13.03 -1.69
N GLU A 127 -3.70 13.60 -0.59
CA GLU A 127 -4.54 14.18 0.48
C GLU A 127 -5.55 15.19 -0.06
N VAL A 128 -5.17 15.97 -1.06
CA VAL A 128 -6.04 16.98 -1.69
C VAL A 128 -7.16 16.32 -2.50
N ALA A 129 -6.88 15.20 -3.19
CA ALA A 129 -7.88 14.42 -3.92
C ALA A 129 -8.87 13.75 -2.97
N LEU A 130 -8.41 13.37 -1.77
CA LEU A 130 -9.23 12.79 -0.71
C LEU A 130 -10.05 13.83 0.07
N GLY A 131 -9.82 15.14 -0.19
CA GLY A 131 -10.58 16.22 0.42
C GLY A 131 -9.96 16.79 1.70
N ASP A 132 -8.80 16.32 2.11
CA ASP A 132 -8.05 16.84 3.26
C ASP A 132 -7.13 18.00 2.82
N SER A 133 -7.73 19.12 2.46
CA SER A 133 -6.97 20.32 2.09
C SER A 133 -7.21 21.43 3.09
N ARG A 134 -6.14 21.90 3.72
CA ARG A 134 -6.13 23.03 4.64
C ARG A 134 -5.76 24.34 3.94
N ALA A 135 -6.40 24.63 2.81
CA ALA A 135 -6.16 25.89 2.13
C ALA A 135 -7.02 26.99 2.72
N ASP A 136 -6.42 28.06 3.21
CA ASP A 136 -7.09 29.21 3.79
C ASP A 136 -7.79 30.10 2.75
N ASN A 137 -7.59 29.83 1.46
CA ASN A 137 -8.15 30.63 0.36
C ASN A 137 -8.87 29.73 -0.66
N ALA A 138 -10.08 30.10 -1.03
CA ALA A 138 -10.90 29.39 -2.02
C ALA A 138 -10.20 29.21 -3.38
N THR A 139 -9.44 30.21 -3.84
CA THR A 139 -8.70 30.14 -5.11
C THR A 139 -7.57 29.12 -5.03
N ALA A 140 -6.84 29.07 -3.92
CA ALA A 140 -5.79 28.10 -3.69
C ALA A 140 -6.38 26.67 -3.63
N LEU A 141 -7.52 26.49 -2.97
CA LEU A 141 -8.25 25.22 -2.90
C LEU A 141 -8.65 24.71 -4.30
N ILE A 142 -9.20 25.56 -5.14
CA ILE A 142 -9.58 25.21 -6.51
C ILE A 142 -8.34 24.81 -7.33
N THR A 143 -7.25 25.55 -7.20
CA THR A 143 -6.00 25.27 -7.93
C THR A 143 -5.40 23.94 -7.48
N MET A 144 -5.36 23.68 -6.18
CA MET A 144 -4.87 22.41 -5.63
C MET A 144 -5.76 21.23 -6.08
N ARG A 145 -7.08 21.40 -6.03
CA ARG A 145 -8.02 20.39 -6.51
C ARG A 145 -7.85 20.08 -8.01
N ASN A 146 -7.67 21.10 -8.83
CA ASN A 146 -7.42 20.92 -10.25
C ASN A 146 -6.09 20.20 -10.51
N ALA A 147 -5.04 20.51 -9.75
CA ALA A 147 -3.76 19.82 -9.82
C ALA A 147 -3.88 18.35 -9.39
N ALA A 148 -4.65 18.07 -8.35
CA ALA A 148 -4.88 16.71 -7.84
C ALA A 148 -5.65 15.81 -8.84
N VAL A 149 -6.51 16.40 -9.67
CA VAL A 149 -7.28 15.68 -10.70
C VAL A 149 -6.47 15.44 -11.98
N MET A 150 -5.35 16.15 -12.20
CA MET A 150 -4.53 16.02 -13.40
C MET A 150 -4.11 14.58 -13.73
N PRO A 151 -3.62 13.74 -12.79
CA PRO A 151 -3.27 12.35 -13.07
C PRO A 151 -4.46 11.52 -13.56
N LEU A 152 -5.67 11.82 -13.07
CA LEU A 152 -6.90 11.11 -13.42
C LEU A 152 -7.53 11.60 -14.73
N GLN A 153 -7.02 12.69 -15.33
CA GLN A 153 -7.59 13.28 -16.54
C GLN A 153 -7.56 12.31 -17.72
N MET A 154 -6.50 11.52 -17.84
CA MET A 154 -6.37 10.54 -18.92
C MET A 154 -7.40 9.42 -18.78
N LEU A 155 -7.67 8.97 -17.57
CA LEU A 155 -8.70 7.98 -17.26
C LEU A 155 -10.10 8.51 -17.57
N LYS A 156 -10.37 9.75 -17.16
CA LYS A 156 -11.63 10.46 -17.46
C LYS A 156 -11.88 10.55 -18.97
N ASN A 157 -10.87 10.89 -19.75
CA ASN A 157 -10.98 10.95 -21.20
C ASN A 157 -11.26 9.56 -21.81
N ARG A 158 -10.64 8.50 -21.29
CA ARG A 158 -10.91 7.12 -21.72
C ARG A 158 -12.35 6.69 -21.39
N PHE A 159 -12.87 7.11 -20.23
CA PHE A 159 -14.25 6.85 -19.86
C PHE A 159 -15.24 7.56 -20.79
N TYR A 160 -14.99 8.81 -21.13
CA TYR A 160 -15.83 9.54 -22.09
C TYR A 160 -15.79 8.91 -23.48
N ALA A 161 -14.63 8.48 -23.95
CA ALA A 161 -14.52 7.77 -25.22
C ALA A 161 -15.32 6.45 -25.22
N PHE A 162 -15.30 5.72 -24.10
CA PHE A 162 -16.11 4.52 -23.93
C PHE A 162 -17.62 4.84 -23.96
N ALA A 163 -18.05 5.88 -23.25
CA ALA A 163 -19.45 6.31 -23.24
C ALA A 163 -19.93 6.76 -24.64
N GLU A 164 -19.06 7.44 -25.39
CA GLU A 164 -19.34 7.84 -26.79
C GLU A 164 -19.49 6.60 -27.69
N GLU A 165 -18.57 5.62 -27.58
CA GLU A 165 -18.65 4.37 -28.34
C GLU A 165 -19.93 3.60 -28.04
N LEU A 166 -20.30 3.50 -26.76
CA LEU A 166 -21.55 2.87 -26.32
C LEU A 166 -22.78 3.59 -26.90
N SER A 167 -22.78 4.91 -26.87
CA SER A 167 -23.88 5.72 -27.43
C SER A 167 -24.02 5.54 -28.94
N ARG A 168 -22.92 5.43 -29.69
CA ARG A 168 -22.91 5.14 -31.12
C ARG A 168 -23.48 3.76 -31.44
N ILE A 169 -23.11 2.75 -30.65
CA ILE A 169 -23.67 1.40 -30.79
C ILE A 169 -25.18 1.43 -30.55
N TRP A 170 -25.65 2.12 -29.54
CA TRP A 170 -27.07 2.26 -29.27
C TRP A 170 -27.82 2.95 -30.43
N ALA A 171 -27.26 4.03 -30.94
CA ALA A 171 -27.84 4.75 -32.09
C ALA A 171 -27.94 3.83 -33.33
N ASP A 172 -26.91 3.00 -33.58
CA ASP A 172 -26.90 2.06 -34.70
C ASP A 172 -27.98 0.97 -34.53
N PHE A 173 -28.17 0.47 -33.31
CA PHE A 173 -29.26 -0.44 -32.99
C PHE A 173 -30.64 0.18 -33.22
N TRP A 174 -30.83 1.42 -32.79
CA TRP A 174 -32.10 2.12 -32.97
C TRP A 174 -32.45 2.29 -34.45
N VAL A 175 -31.49 2.70 -35.25
CA VAL A 175 -31.68 2.91 -36.70
C VAL A 175 -31.91 1.59 -37.45
N THR A 176 -31.34 0.49 -36.96
CA THR A 176 -31.36 -0.80 -37.67
C THR A 176 -32.55 -1.68 -37.25
N CYS A 177 -33.02 -1.57 -35.99
CA CYS A 177 -34.04 -2.47 -35.45
C CYS A 177 -35.40 -1.79 -35.29
N TYR A 178 -35.49 -0.45 -35.30
CA TYR A 178 -36.73 0.34 -35.23
C TYR A 178 -36.90 1.23 -36.46
#